data_b83c4ebaf8f6224cba4e75889d924673
#
_entry.id   b83c4ebaf8f6224cba4e75889d924673
#
_cell.length_a   1.000
_cell.length_b   1.000
_cell.length_c   1.000
_cell.angle_alpha   90.00
_cell.angle_beta   90.00
_cell.angle_gamma   90.00
#
_symmetry.space_group_name_H-M   'P 1'
#
loop_
_entity.id
_entity.type
_entity.pdbx_description
1 polymer ?
#
loop_
_entity_poly.entity_id
_entity_poly.type
_entity_poly.pdbx_seq_one_letter_code
_entity_poly.pdbx_strand_id
1 'polypeptide(L)'
;MEVIHLLKLKSVLVDVDYDTFTIDTEAIKKAITPKTKAIIPVHIFGQCGNMEEILKIAKEHNLYVVEDNAQAIGSDFIFSDGTEKKAGTMGTIGTTSFFPSKNLGCYGDGGAIFTNDDELAHRLRGIVNHGMYERYYHDEVGVNSRLDSIQAAVLRKKLPNLDSYNEARRKAADYYDEAFAGNENILTPKRADYSTH
;
A
#
# COMPACT_ATOMS: atom_id res chain seq x y z
N MET A 1 7.77 9.40 2.64
CA MET A 1 8.94 10.01 3.33
C MET A 1 8.54 11.31 4.04
N GLU A 2 7.91 12.25 3.35
CA GLU A 2 7.54 13.58 3.88
C GLU A 2 6.74 13.52 5.19
N VAL A 3 5.66 12.73 5.24
CA VAL A 3 4.83 12.60 6.44
C VAL A 3 5.58 12.05 7.65
N ILE A 4 6.57 11.18 7.44
CA ILE A 4 7.42 10.65 8.52
C ILE A 4 8.25 11.78 9.13
N HIS A 5 8.82 12.64 8.28
CA HIS A 5 9.61 13.79 8.72
C HIS A 5 8.76 14.88 9.35
N LEU A 6 7.53 15.12 8.86
CA LEU A 6 6.56 16.03 9.51
C LEU A 6 6.25 15.60 10.95
N LEU A 7 6.20 14.29 11.21
CA LEU A 7 6.04 13.73 12.55
C LEU A 7 7.35 13.71 13.36
N LYS A 8 8.45 14.30 12.85
CA LYS A 8 9.79 14.31 13.45
C LYS A 8 10.35 12.88 13.71
N LEU A 9 9.88 11.92 12.92
CA LEU A 9 10.39 10.56 12.93
C LEU A 9 11.51 10.41 11.90
N LYS A 10 12.40 9.43 12.13
CA LYS A 10 13.50 9.12 11.22
C LYS A 10 13.08 7.98 10.30
N SER A 11 13.12 8.20 8.99
CA SER A 11 13.04 7.14 8.00
C SER A 11 14.42 6.48 7.81
N VAL A 12 14.41 5.16 7.71
CA VAL A 12 15.55 4.35 7.31
C VAL A 12 15.15 3.65 6.01
N LEU A 13 15.80 4.00 4.93
CA LEU A 13 15.57 3.34 3.64
C LEU A 13 16.35 2.04 3.61
N VAL A 14 15.72 1.01 3.09
CA VAL A 14 16.32 -0.27 2.76
C VAL A 14 16.19 -0.50 1.27
N ASP A 15 17.05 -1.32 0.72
CA ASP A 15 17.03 -1.62 -0.70
C ASP A 15 15.87 -2.54 -1.07
N VAL A 16 15.67 -2.73 -2.34
CA VAL A 16 14.64 -3.60 -2.90
C VAL A 16 15.27 -4.90 -3.38
N ASP A 17 14.46 -5.94 -3.47
CA ASP A 17 14.81 -7.16 -4.18
C ASP A 17 14.99 -6.85 -5.67
N TYR A 18 16.08 -7.33 -6.25
CA TYR A 18 16.48 -7.00 -7.62
C TYR A 18 15.51 -7.53 -8.68
N ASP A 19 14.85 -8.63 -8.40
CA ASP A 19 13.97 -9.30 -9.35
C ASP A 19 12.54 -8.72 -9.31
N THR A 20 12.02 -8.47 -8.10
CA THR A 20 10.62 -8.06 -7.89
C THR A 20 10.44 -6.56 -7.70
N PHE A 21 11.52 -5.84 -7.43
CA PHE A 21 11.54 -4.41 -7.04
C PHE A 21 10.74 -4.09 -5.78
N THR A 22 10.26 -5.09 -5.05
CA THR A 22 9.62 -4.89 -3.74
C THR A 22 10.68 -4.85 -2.64
N ILE A 23 10.30 -4.39 -1.45
CA ILE A 23 11.23 -4.26 -0.32
C ILE A 23 11.94 -5.58 -0.01
N ASP A 24 13.28 -5.55 0.12
CA ASP A 24 14.08 -6.73 0.49
C ASP A 24 13.92 -7.05 1.97
N THR A 25 13.41 -8.25 2.28
CA THR A 25 13.17 -8.70 3.65
C THR A 25 14.45 -8.93 4.45
N GLU A 26 15.56 -9.30 3.80
CA GLU A 26 16.85 -9.43 4.47
C GLU A 26 17.46 -8.06 4.78
N ALA A 27 17.23 -7.06 3.92
CA ALA A 27 17.60 -5.69 4.20
C ALA A 27 16.78 -5.10 5.37
N ILE A 28 15.47 -5.45 5.49
CA ILE A 28 14.65 -5.10 6.65
C ILE A 28 15.30 -5.63 7.93
N LYS A 29 15.61 -6.93 8.00
CA LYS A 29 16.20 -7.58 9.19
C LYS A 29 17.47 -6.87 9.65
N LYS A 30 18.34 -6.50 8.70
CA LYS A 30 19.59 -5.78 8.99
C LYS A 30 19.39 -4.35 9.48
N ALA A 31 18.30 -3.70 9.07
CA ALA A 31 18.01 -2.31 9.41
C ALA A 31 17.26 -2.13 10.73
N ILE A 32 16.68 -3.19 11.30
CA ILE A 32 15.91 -3.13 12.55
C ILE A 32 16.84 -2.78 13.72
N THR A 33 16.37 -1.86 14.55
CA THR A 33 17.02 -1.46 15.80
C THR A 33 15.97 -1.38 16.91
N PRO A 34 16.36 -1.26 18.20
CA PRO A 34 15.42 -1.04 19.31
C PRO A 34 14.56 0.24 19.15
N LYS A 35 14.94 1.15 18.26
CA LYS A 35 14.18 2.38 17.95
C LYS A 35 13.18 2.20 16.81
N THR A 36 13.26 1.11 16.06
CA THR A 36 12.31 0.84 14.95
C THR A 36 10.90 0.68 15.50
N LYS A 37 9.93 1.28 14.83
CA LYS A 37 8.51 1.26 15.24
C LYS A 37 7.59 0.65 14.19
N ALA A 38 7.93 0.80 12.91
CA ALA A 38 7.10 0.30 11.83
C ALA A 38 7.94 -0.09 10.61
N ILE A 39 7.38 -0.98 9.80
CA ILE A 39 7.82 -1.31 8.45
C ILE A 39 6.77 -0.74 7.49
N ILE A 40 7.23 -0.11 6.41
CA ILE A 40 6.36 0.47 5.38
C ILE A 40 6.70 -0.18 4.03
N PRO A 41 6.13 -1.35 3.72
CA PRO A 41 6.27 -1.95 2.39
C PRO A 41 5.46 -1.17 1.37
N VAL A 42 6.04 -0.94 0.19
CA VAL A 42 5.35 -0.39 -0.98
C VAL A 42 5.05 -1.52 -1.95
N HIS A 43 3.77 -1.67 -2.31
CA HIS A 43 3.32 -2.61 -3.32
C HIS A 43 3.49 -2.00 -4.71
N ILE A 44 4.75 -2.00 -5.17
CA ILE A 44 5.14 -1.31 -6.40
C ILE A 44 4.59 -2.02 -7.65
N PHE A 45 4.22 -1.26 -8.66
CA PHE A 45 3.66 -1.75 -9.94
C PHE A 45 2.35 -2.55 -9.82
N GLY A 46 1.75 -2.64 -8.63
CA GLY A 46 0.61 -3.51 -8.37
C GLY A 46 0.99 -4.85 -7.75
N GLN A 47 2.29 -5.15 -7.60
CA GLN A 47 2.80 -6.36 -7.00
C GLN A 47 2.99 -6.19 -5.49
N CYS A 48 2.44 -7.11 -4.70
CA CYS A 48 2.66 -7.10 -3.25
C CYS A 48 4.12 -7.40 -2.91
N GLY A 49 4.65 -6.72 -1.89
CA GLY A 49 5.86 -7.19 -1.22
C GLY A 49 5.60 -8.55 -0.55
N ASN A 50 6.64 -9.29 -0.17
CA ASN A 50 6.50 -10.56 0.53
C ASN A 50 5.90 -10.35 1.92
N MET A 51 4.57 -10.20 1.97
CA MET A 51 3.85 -9.86 3.20
C MET A 51 3.94 -10.95 4.25
N GLU A 52 4.03 -12.22 3.87
CA GLU A 52 4.17 -13.32 4.83
C GLU A 52 5.44 -13.17 5.66
N GLU A 53 6.59 -12.93 5.02
CA GLU A 53 7.85 -12.74 5.74
C GLU A 53 7.89 -11.38 6.45
N ILE A 54 7.34 -10.30 5.85
CA ILE A 54 7.26 -8.98 6.48
C ILE A 54 6.45 -9.02 7.77
N LEU A 55 5.29 -9.69 7.76
CA LEU A 55 4.43 -9.83 8.94
C LEU A 55 5.09 -10.67 10.02
N LYS A 56 5.83 -11.71 9.64
CA LYS A 56 6.62 -12.53 10.56
C LYS A 56 7.70 -11.69 11.23
N ILE A 57 8.51 -10.94 10.48
CA ILE A 57 9.52 -10.03 11.02
C ILE A 57 8.88 -9.00 11.95
N ALA A 58 7.77 -8.39 11.52
CA ALA A 58 7.08 -7.40 12.33
C ALA A 58 6.59 -7.98 13.67
N LYS A 59 6.06 -9.19 13.68
CA LYS A 59 5.63 -9.90 14.88
C LYS A 59 6.80 -10.21 15.82
N GLU A 60 7.91 -10.72 15.28
CA GLU A 60 9.12 -11.05 16.04
C GLU A 60 9.71 -9.83 16.76
N HIS A 61 9.61 -8.65 16.14
CA HIS A 61 10.18 -7.41 16.65
C HIS A 61 9.15 -6.44 17.25
N ASN A 62 7.88 -6.85 17.36
CA ASN A 62 6.77 -6.02 17.86
C ASN A 62 6.65 -4.68 17.11
N LEU A 63 6.64 -4.74 15.78
CA LEU A 63 6.56 -3.59 14.87
C LEU A 63 5.17 -3.49 14.23
N TYR A 64 4.76 -2.26 13.94
CA TYR A 64 3.61 -2.02 13.09
C TYR A 64 3.96 -2.21 11.61
N VAL A 65 2.97 -2.58 10.80
CA VAL A 65 3.11 -2.64 9.34
C VAL A 65 2.11 -1.68 8.71
N VAL A 66 2.61 -0.74 7.91
CA VAL A 66 1.79 0.21 7.16
C VAL A 66 2.00 -0.06 5.67
N GLU A 67 1.01 -0.69 5.04
CA GLU A 67 1.09 -1.01 3.62
C GLU A 67 0.85 0.24 2.76
N ASP A 68 1.81 0.58 1.90
CA ASP A 68 1.59 1.55 0.83
C ASP A 68 1.03 0.81 -0.40
N ASN A 69 -0.29 0.83 -0.50
CA ASN A 69 -1.06 0.19 -1.56
C ASN A 69 -1.45 1.18 -2.68
N ALA A 70 -0.73 2.30 -2.81
CA ALA A 70 -1.07 3.36 -3.77
C ALA A 70 -1.04 2.91 -5.25
N GLN A 71 -0.41 1.79 -5.57
CA GLN A 71 -0.32 1.22 -6.92
C GLN A 71 -0.96 -0.16 -7.05
N ALA A 72 -1.44 -0.77 -5.95
CA ALA A 72 -1.84 -2.18 -5.93
C ALA A 72 -3.30 -2.43 -5.49
N ILE A 73 -4.16 -1.42 -5.57
CA ILE A 73 -5.58 -1.60 -5.26
C ILE A 73 -6.20 -2.65 -6.20
N GLY A 74 -6.80 -3.69 -5.60
CA GLY A 74 -7.39 -4.83 -6.32
C GLY A 74 -6.46 -6.04 -6.47
N SER A 75 -5.17 -5.91 -6.15
CA SER A 75 -4.24 -7.05 -6.14
C SER A 75 -4.49 -7.96 -4.94
N ASP A 76 -4.18 -9.25 -5.10
CA ASP A 76 -4.25 -10.26 -4.04
C ASP A 76 -2.84 -10.71 -3.65
N PHE A 77 -2.67 -11.04 -2.37
CA PHE A 77 -1.53 -11.77 -1.84
C PHE A 77 -1.96 -13.17 -1.45
N ILE A 78 -1.20 -14.17 -1.88
CA ILE A 78 -1.44 -15.58 -1.63
C ILE A 78 -0.42 -16.08 -0.61
N PHE A 79 -0.88 -16.42 0.60
CA PHE A 79 -0.03 -16.97 1.65
C PHE A 79 0.36 -18.43 1.35
N SER A 80 1.41 -18.91 2.00
CA SER A 80 1.90 -20.29 1.84
C SER A 80 0.88 -21.37 2.23
N ASP A 81 -0.10 -21.02 3.07
CA ASP A 81 -1.22 -21.89 3.45
C ASP A 81 -2.40 -21.86 2.45
N GLY A 82 -2.28 -21.08 1.37
CA GLY A 82 -3.32 -20.90 0.36
C GLY A 82 -4.36 -19.84 0.70
N THR A 83 -4.23 -19.15 1.84
CA THR A 83 -5.12 -18.02 2.19
C THR A 83 -4.83 -16.84 1.26
N GLU A 84 -5.88 -16.20 0.76
CA GLU A 84 -5.78 -14.99 -0.08
C GLU A 84 -6.26 -13.75 0.69
N LYS A 85 -5.52 -12.64 0.56
CA LYS A 85 -5.92 -11.33 1.10
C LYS A 85 -5.65 -10.21 0.10
N LYS A 86 -6.51 -9.20 0.11
CA LYS A 86 -6.30 -8.00 -0.70
C LYS A 86 -5.11 -7.19 -0.20
N ALA A 87 -4.31 -6.69 -1.14
CA ALA A 87 -3.25 -5.73 -0.86
C ALA A 87 -3.80 -4.53 -0.08
N GLY A 88 -3.07 -4.09 0.94
CA GLY A 88 -3.49 -3.01 1.84
C GLY A 88 -4.39 -3.46 2.99
N THR A 89 -4.64 -4.77 3.16
CA THR A 89 -5.52 -5.27 4.25
C THR A 89 -4.84 -6.26 5.19
N MET A 90 -3.53 -6.46 5.05
CA MET A 90 -2.76 -7.47 5.78
C MET A 90 -2.01 -6.90 6.98
N GLY A 91 -1.52 -5.67 6.85
CA GLY A 91 -0.81 -4.96 7.92
C GLY A 91 -1.73 -4.34 8.96
N THR A 92 -1.13 -3.55 9.85
CA THR A 92 -1.86 -2.76 10.86
C THR A 92 -2.75 -1.71 10.20
N ILE A 93 -2.21 -1.06 9.16
CA ILE A 93 -2.87 -0.05 8.32
C ILE A 93 -2.46 -0.30 6.88
N GLY A 94 -3.41 -0.15 5.96
CA GLY A 94 -3.14 0.01 4.54
C GLY A 94 -3.54 1.41 4.07
N THR A 95 -2.82 1.95 3.11
CA THR A 95 -3.11 3.24 2.49
C THR A 95 -3.18 3.11 0.99
N THR A 96 -4.13 3.78 0.35
CA THR A 96 -4.16 3.84 -1.11
C THR A 96 -4.33 5.26 -1.61
N SER A 97 -3.97 5.48 -2.86
CA SER A 97 -4.09 6.77 -3.53
C SER A 97 -5.14 6.71 -4.63
N PHE A 98 -5.95 7.76 -4.70
CA PHE A 98 -6.89 7.99 -5.79
C PHE A 98 -6.43 9.12 -6.72
N PHE A 99 -5.14 9.49 -6.69
CA PHE A 99 -4.59 10.46 -7.62
C PHE A 99 -4.96 10.08 -9.08
N PRO A 100 -5.20 11.04 -9.99
CA PRO A 100 -5.79 10.78 -11.30
C PRO A 100 -5.09 9.71 -12.16
N SER A 101 -3.78 9.54 -12.01
CA SER A 101 -3.01 8.53 -12.77
C SER A 101 -3.06 7.12 -12.19
N LYS A 102 -3.66 6.94 -11.01
CA LYS A 102 -3.78 5.61 -10.37
C LYS A 102 -4.80 4.74 -11.10
N ASN A 103 -4.69 3.43 -10.94
CA ASN A 103 -5.63 2.46 -11.54
C ASN A 103 -7.08 2.70 -11.09
N LEU A 104 -7.29 3.20 -9.87
CA LEU A 104 -8.56 3.76 -9.41
C LEU A 104 -8.37 5.26 -9.11
N GLY A 105 -8.25 6.09 -10.14
CA GLY A 105 -8.02 7.53 -10.00
C GLY A 105 -9.30 8.35 -10.03
N CYS A 106 -9.43 9.35 -9.15
CA CYS A 106 -10.42 10.42 -9.24
C CYS A 106 -9.91 11.59 -10.11
N TYR A 107 -10.55 12.75 -10.08
CA TYR A 107 -10.17 13.92 -10.88
C TYR A 107 -9.44 15.00 -10.07
N GLY A 108 -8.83 14.63 -8.98
CA GLY A 108 -8.05 15.44 -8.09
C GLY A 108 -7.35 14.58 -7.06
N ASP A 109 -6.93 15.14 -5.93
CA ASP A 109 -6.33 14.38 -4.85
C ASP A 109 -7.38 13.57 -4.10
N GLY A 110 -6.99 12.39 -3.66
CA GLY A 110 -7.81 11.49 -2.88
C GLY A 110 -7.03 10.26 -2.43
N GLY A 111 -7.55 9.59 -1.43
CA GLY A 111 -6.99 8.37 -0.89
C GLY A 111 -7.94 7.71 0.09
N ALA A 112 -7.58 6.54 0.58
CA ALA A 112 -8.26 5.84 1.64
C ALA A 112 -7.26 5.16 2.56
N ILE A 113 -7.71 4.92 3.79
CA ILE A 113 -6.99 4.17 4.81
C ILE A 113 -7.82 2.94 5.14
N PHE A 114 -7.17 1.79 5.24
CA PHE A 114 -7.76 0.51 5.56
C PHE A 114 -7.19 0.00 6.89
N THR A 115 -8.03 -0.56 7.72
CA THR A 115 -7.62 -1.29 8.93
C THR A 115 -8.71 -2.28 9.33
N ASN A 116 -8.30 -3.38 9.98
CA ASN A 116 -9.20 -4.37 10.56
C ASN A 116 -9.38 -4.14 12.08
N ASP A 117 -8.84 -3.06 12.63
CA ASP A 117 -8.94 -2.67 14.04
C ASP A 117 -9.97 -1.54 14.18
N ASP A 118 -11.08 -1.82 14.86
CA ASP A 118 -12.19 -0.89 15.02
C ASP A 118 -11.82 0.34 15.88
N GLU A 119 -10.96 0.18 16.89
CA GLU A 119 -10.49 1.31 17.71
C GLU A 119 -9.59 2.22 16.89
N LEU A 120 -8.69 1.62 16.11
CA LEU A 120 -7.83 2.37 15.20
C LEU A 120 -8.64 3.07 14.10
N ALA A 121 -9.66 2.40 13.53
CA ALA A 121 -10.56 2.99 12.56
C ALA A 121 -11.31 4.20 13.13
N HIS A 122 -11.81 4.08 14.38
CA HIS A 122 -12.46 5.17 15.09
C HIS A 122 -11.51 6.36 15.25
N ARG A 123 -10.29 6.12 15.73
CA ARG A 123 -9.28 7.14 15.94
C ARG A 123 -8.86 7.82 14.63
N LEU A 124 -8.64 7.05 13.57
CA LEU A 124 -8.30 7.59 12.25
C LEU A 124 -9.38 8.52 11.71
N ARG A 125 -10.68 8.18 11.91
CA ARG A 125 -11.79 9.06 11.53
C ARG A 125 -11.79 10.37 12.30
N GLY A 126 -11.46 10.35 13.58
CA GLY A 126 -11.28 11.57 14.38
C GLY A 126 -10.14 12.44 13.83
N ILE A 127 -8.96 11.85 13.63
CA ILE A 127 -7.78 12.56 13.13
C ILE A 127 -8.04 13.25 11.78
N VAL A 128 -8.65 12.58 10.80
CA VAL A 128 -8.93 13.17 9.47
C VAL A 128 -10.06 14.19 9.49
N ASN A 129 -10.75 14.32 10.59
CA ASN A 129 -11.84 15.27 10.82
C ASN A 129 -11.53 16.23 11.99
N HIS A 130 -10.38 16.88 11.94
CA HIS A 130 -9.94 17.89 12.91
C HIS A 130 -9.74 17.39 14.36
N GLY A 131 -9.55 16.08 14.58
CA GLY A 131 -9.46 15.48 15.93
C GLY A 131 -10.80 15.44 16.66
N MET A 132 -11.92 15.47 15.93
CA MET A 132 -13.27 15.46 16.48
C MET A 132 -13.88 14.07 16.45
N TYR A 133 -14.36 13.63 17.59
CA TYR A 133 -15.22 12.44 17.75
C TYR A 133 -16.68 12.85 17.98
N GLU A 134 -16.89 13.97 18.64
CA GLU A 134 -18.17 14.64 18.79
C GLU A 134 -18.10 16.05 18.19
N ARG A 135 -19.20 16.53 17.63
CA ARG A 135 -19.25 17.82 16.94
C ARG A 135 -18.82 18.96 17.87
N TYR A 136 -17.83 19.73 17.43
CA TYR A 136 -17.19 20.85 18.12
C TYR A 136 -16.28 20.49 19.31
N TYR A 137 -16.09 19.20 19.62
CA TYR A 137 -15.13 18.76 20.62
C TYR A 137 -13.89 18.18 19.96
N HIS A 138 -12.73 18.78 20.22
CA HIS A 138 -11.45 18.41 19.62
C HIS A 138 -10.60 17.74 20.69
N ASP A 139 -10.62 16.41 20.73
CA ASP A 139 -9.92 15.62 21.74
C ASP A 139 -8.43 15.45 21.45
N GLU A 140 -8.06 15.55 20.16
CA GLU A 140 -6.66 15.49 19.74
C GLU A 140 -6.43 16.41 18.54
N VAL A 141 -5.14 16.64 18.21
CA VAL A 141 -4.77 17.41 17.02
C VAL A 141 -5.04 16.55 15.79
N GLY A 142 -5.87 17.05 14.90
CA GLY A 142 -6.21 16.41 13.64
C GLY A 142 -6.09 17.35 12.45
N VAL A 143 -6.46 16.85 11.30
CA VAL A 143 -6.41 17.56 10.02
C VAL A 143 -7.77 17.51 9.32
N ASN A 144 -8.00 18.41 8.37
CA ASN A 144 -9.10 18.23 7.43
C ASN A 144 -8.59 17.41 6.24
N SER A 145 -8.86 16.10 6.27
CA SER A 145 -8.46 15.18 5.22
C SER A 145 -9.63 14.27 4.83
N ARG A 146 -10.65 14.87 4.24
CA ARG A 146 -11.87 14.21 3.80
C ARG A 146 -11.89 14.13 2.28
N LEU A 147 -12.36 13.01 1.74
CA LEU A 147 -12.58 12.88 0.30
C LEU A 147 -13.77 13.76 -0.13
N ASP A 148 -13.54 14.64 -1.10
CA ASP A 148 -14.60 15.47 -1.66
C ASP A 148 -15.70 14.65 -2.33
N SER A 149 -16.95 15.06 -2.18
CA SER A 149 -18.11 14.35 -2.75
C SER A 149 -18.04 14.21 -4.27
N ILE A 150 -17.44 15.18 -4.97
CA ILE A 150 -17.21 15.10 -6.42
C ILE A 150 -16.25 13.96 -6.74
N GLN A 151 -15.14 13.87 -6.01
CA GLN A 151 -14.16 12.78 -6.19
C GLN A 151 -14.78 11.42 -5.85
N ALA A 152 -15.56 11.34 -4.79
CA ALA A 152 -16.28 10.13 -4.42
C ALA A 152 -17.27 9.70 -5.52
N ALA A 153 -17.97 10.63 -6.15
CA ALA A 153 -18.88 10.34 -7.27
C ALA A 153 -18.14 9.76 -8.49
N VAL A 154 -16.97 10.30 -8.82
CA VAL A 154 -16.09 9.78 -9.90
C VAL A 154 -15.64 8.36 -9.56
N LEU A 155 -15.12 8.13 -8.35
CA LEU A 155 -14.66 6.81 -7.90
C LEU A 155 -15.79 5.78 -7.91
N ARG A 156 -17.00 6.15 -7.46
CA ARG A 156 -18.18 5.31 -7.50
C ARG A 156 -18.54 4.82 -8.92
N LYS A 157 -18.25 5.62 -9.95
CA LYS A 157 -18.43 5.24 -11.35
C LYS A 157 -17.32 4.37 -11.89
N LYS A 158 -16.09 4.57 -11.43
CA LYS A 158 -14.90 3.82 -11.89
C LYS A 158 -14.73 2.48 -11.18
N LEU A 159 -15.05 2.40 -9.89
CA LEU A 159 -14.83 1.21 -9.06
C LEU A 159 -15.38 -0.10 -9.66
N PRO A 160 -16.60 -0.15 -10.26
CA PRO A 160 -17.09 -1.38 -10.88
C PRO A 160 -16.24 -1.88 -12.05
N ASN A 161 -15.37 -1.05 -12.61
CA ASN A 161 -14.49 -1.39 -13.73
C ASN A 161 -13.04 -1.66 -13.30
N LEU A 162 -12.73 -1.60 -11.99
CA LEU A 162 -11.35 -1.72 -11.48
C LEU A 162 -10.68 -3.01 -11.95
N ASP A 163 -11.37 -4.15 -11.83
CA ASP A 163 -10.82 -5.45 -12.21
C ASP A 163 -10.49 -5.51 -13.70
N SER A 164 -11.36 -4.93 -14.54
CA SER A 164 -11.10 -4.85 -16.00
C SER A 164 -9.94 -3.93 -16.34
N TYR A 165 -9.74 -2.85 -15.59
CA TYR A 165 -8.58 -1.96 -15.75
C TYR A 165 -7.29 -2.67 -15.34
N ASN A 166 -7.31 -3.39 -14.22
CA ASN A 166 -6.15 -4.16 -13.77
C ASN A 166 -5.81 -5.28 -14.76
N GLU A 167 -6.82 -5.98 -15.30
CA GLU A 167 -6.62 -7.01 -16.31
C GLU A 167 -6.02 -6.44 -17.60
N ALA A 168 -6.46 -5.26 -18.04
CA ALA A 168 -5.88 -4.61 -19.22
C ALA A 168 -4.39 -4.24 -18.99
N ARG A 169 -4.02 -3.85 -17.78
CA ARG A 169 -2.62 -3.58 -17.41
C ARG A 169 -1.78 -4.85 -17.39
N ARG A 170 -2.31 -5.96 -16.86
CA ARG A 170 -1.64 -7.27 -16.89
C ARG A 170 -1.36 -7.72 -18.31
N LYS A 171 -2.36 -7.61 -19.21
CA LYS A 171 -2.18 -7.94 -20.65
C LYS A 171 -1.12 -7.06 -21.31
N ALA A 172 -1.04 -5.78 -20.96
CA ALA A 172 0.01 -4.91 -21.47
C ALA A 172 1.39 -5.35 -20.96
N ALA A 173 1.50 -5.74 -19.69
CA ALA A 173 2.74 -6.27 -19.13
C ALA A 173 3.14 -7.61 -19.78
N ASP A 174 2.18 -8.53 -20.02
CA ASP A 174 2.43 -9.77 -20.75
C ASP A 174 3.02 -9.50 -22.13
N TYR A 175 2.46 -8.52 -22.85
CA TYR A 175 2.98 -8.11 -24.14
C TYR A 175 4.42 -7.60 -24.07
N TYR A 176 4.77 -6.81 -23.06
CA TYR A 176 6.14 -6.34 -22.87
C TYR A 176 7.09 -7.48 -22.50
N ASP A 177 6.67 -8.40 -21.65
CA ASP A 177 7.47 -9.57 -21.28
C ASP A 177 7.79 -10.44 -22.50
N GLU A 178 6.81 -10.66 -23.37
CA GLU A 178 6.99 -11.38 -24.64
C GLU A 178 7.89 -10.60 -25.62
N ALA A 179 7.65 -9.30 -25.79
CA ALA A 179 8.36 -8.46 -26.75
C ALA A 179 9.85 -8.29 -26.39
N PHE A 180 10.18 -8.32 -25.11
CA PHE A 180 11.55 -8.17 -24.62
C PHE A 180 12.22 -9.50 -24.28
N ALA A 181 11.52 -10.62 -24.42
CA ALA A 181 12.11 -11.93 -24.17
C ALA A 181 13.38 -12.16 -25.02
N GLY A 182 14.48 -12.52 -24.36
CA GLY A 182 15.78 -12.75 -25.01
C GLY A 182 16.56 -11.47 -25.36
N ASN A 183 16.08 -10.29 -25.00
CA ASN A 183 16.86 -9.04 -25.16
C ASN A 183 17.79 -8.84 -23.97
N GLU A 184 19.10 -8.98 -24.19
CA GLU A 184 20.11 -8.87 -23.13
C GLU A 184 20.26 -7.46 -22.53
N ASN A 185 19.70 -6.44 -23.17
CA ASN A 185 19.79 -5.04 -22.72
C ASN A 185 18.55 -4.56 -21.94
N ILE A 186 17.50 -5.40 -21.84
CA ILE A 186 16.25 -5.05 -21.16
C ILE A 186 15.92 -6.14 -20.17
N LEU A 187 15.77 -5.73 -18.90
CA LEU A 187 15.29 -6.59 -17.83
C LEU A 187 13.86 -6.20 -17.48
N THR A 188 12.92 -7.14 -17.62
CA THR A 188 11.57 -6.96 -17.10
C THR A 188 11.50 -7.39 -15.64
N PRO A 189 10.68 -6.72 -14.79
CA PRO A 189 10.47 -7.15 -13.41
C PRO A 189 9.90 -8.57 -13.34
N LYS A 190 10.39 -9.39 -12.43
CA LYS A 190 9.81 -10.72 -12.21
C LYS A 190 8.49 -10.60 -11.44
N ARG A 191 7.54 -11.42 -11.83
CA ARG A 191 6.28 -11.58 -11.10
C ARG A 191 6.48 -12.58 -9.98
N ALA A 192 6.06 -12.20 -8.78
CA ALA A 192 6.11 -13.06 -7.62
C ALA A 192 4.90 -14.01 -7.61
N ASP A 193 5.13 -15.29 -7.35
CA ASP A 193 4.08 -16.32 -7.33
C ASP A 193 3.02 -16.08 -6.25
N TYR A 194 3.37 -15.31 -5.22
CA TYR A 194 2.49 -14.97 -4.10
C TYR A 194 1.61 -13.73 -4.35
N SER A 195 1.67 -13.10 -5.51
CA SER A 195 0.91 -11.89 -5.79
C SER A 195 0.24 -11.93 -7.14
N THR A 196 -1.06 -11.60 -7.17
CA THR A 196 -1.70 -11.21 -8.43
C THR A 196 -1.23 -9.80 -8.75
N HIS A 197 -0.67 -9.64 -9.91
CA HIS A 197 -0.07 -8.37 -10.33
C HIS A 197 -1.11 -7.42 -10.94
#